data_c3b155d1e6a6eb39f9cfde52282dbf66
#
_entry.id   c3b155d1e6a6eb39f9cfde52282dbf66
#
_cell.length_a   1.000
_cell.length_b   1.000
_cell.length_c   1.000
_cell.angle_alpha   90.00
_cell.angle_beta   90.00
_cell.angle_gamma   90.00
#
_symmetry.space_group_name_H-M   'P 1'
#
loop_
_entity.id
_entity.type
_entity.pdbx_description
1 polymer ?
#
loop_
_entity_poly.entity_id
_entity_poly.type
_entity_poly.pdbx_seq_one_letter_code
_entity_poly.pdbx_strand_id
1 'polypeptide(L)'
;MPLFILDGFEISLQRMMDMDQELVESITLLKDASATALYGSRGANGIVVITSKRPEPGKLRVSYRGTVNIEAPDFSSYNLMNASEKLEYERLANLYHSSYNDTQLKLEQLYNQRKIDVERGVDTYWLKYPVRTGVGSRHSLRIDGGADHFNYAVTLSYNNIAGVMKQSARNTLSGNLFFQYEYKNLKFQNDFTVSYNKNNNSPYGSFSEY
;
A
#
# COMPACT_ATOMS: atom_id res chain seq x y z
N MET A 1 -8.10 -16.66 5.33
CA MET A 1 -8.26 -15.41 4.56
C MET A 1 -9.76 -15.21 4.36
N PRO A 2 -10.34 -14.02 4.54
CA PRO A 2 -11.75 -13.78 4.27
C PRO A 2 -12.09 -13.92 2.78
N LEU A 3 -13.35 -14.22 2.47
CA LEU A 3 -13.88 -14.26 1.13
C LEU A 3 -14.29 -12.85 0.69
N PHE A 4 -13.94 -12.44 -0.52
CA PHE A 4 -14.31 -11.13 -1.07
C PHE A 4 -15.36 -11.31 -2.17
N ILE A 5 -16.48 -10.58 -2.03
CA ILE A 5 -17.61 -10.62 -2.97
C ILE A 5 -17.85 -9.19 -3.49
N LEU A 6 -17.82 -9.01 -4.78
CA LEU A 6 -18.17 -7.77 -5.47
C LEU A 6 -19.45 -7.99 -6.26
N ASP A 7 -20.52 -7.27 -5.92
CA ASP A 7 -21.84 -7.34 -6.57
C ASP A 7 -22.35 -8.79 -6.77
N GLY A 8 -22.09 -9.66 -5.79
CA GLY A 8 -22.48 -11.07 -5.81
C GLY A 8 -21.46 -12.03 -6.41
N PHE A 9 -20.35 -11.55 -6.96
CA PHE A 9 -19.30 -12.39 -7.57
C PHE A 9 -18.05 -12.40 -6.69
N GLU A 10 -17.42 -13.57 -6.59
CA GLU A 10 -16.16 -13.72 -5.89
C GLU A 10 -15.02 -13.02 -6.62
N ILE A 11 -14.21 -12.27 -5.88
CA ILE A 11 -13.02 -11.59 -6.40
C ILE A 11 -11.79 -11.90 -5.53
N SER A 12 -10.60 -11.75 -6.12
CA SER A 12 -9.35 -11.88 -5.37
C SER A 12 -9.08 -10.65 -4.50
N LEU A 13 -8.31 -10.83 -3.41
CA LEU A 13 -7.80 -9.72 -2.59
C LEU A 13 -7.08 -8.67 -3.45
N GLN A 14 -6.27 -9.14 -4.40
CA GLN A 14 -5.52 -8.26 -5.30
C GLN A 14 -6.46 -7.36 -6.11
N ARG A 15 -7.55 -7.92 -6.66
CA ARG A 15 -8.56 -7.14 -7.40
C ARG A 15 -9.25 -6.12 -6.50
N MET A 16 -9.54 -6.49 -5.24
CA MET A 16 -10.13 -5.56 -4.27
C MET A 16 -9.18 -4.38 -3.98
N MET A 17 -7.88 -4.65 -3.77
CA MET A 17 -6.88 -3.62 -3.51
C MET A 17 -6.62 -2.70 -4.70
N ASP A 18 -6.77 -3.22 -5.91
CA ASP A 18 -6.55 -2.47 -7.15
C ASP A 18 -7.79 -1.68 -7.61
N MET A 19 -8.94 -1.95 -7.00
CA MET A 19 -10.19 -1.29 -7.36
C MET A 19 -10.17 0.18 -6.98
N ASP A 20 -10.70 1.04 -7.86
CA ASP A 20 -10.89 2.44 -7.56
C ASP A 20 -11.97 2.60 -6.48
N GLN A 21 -11.64 3.32 -5.41
CA GLN A 21 -12.56 3.61 -4.31
C GLN A 21 -13.80 4.37 -4.75
N GLU A 22 -13.73 5.13 -5.86
CA GLU A 22 -14.89 5.83 -6.43
C GLU A 22 -15.94 4.91 -7.02
N LEU A 23 -15.57 3.65 -7.32
CA LEU A 23 -16.49 2.62 -7.78
C LEU A 23 -17.23 1.94 -6.62
N VAL A 24 -16.79 2.16 -5.37
CA VAL A 24 -17.35 1.51 -4.19
C VAL A 24 -18.45 2.38 -3.57
N GLU A 25 -19.63 1.82 -3.40
CA GLU A 25 -20.72 2.41 -2.66
C GLU A 25 -20.67 2.04 -1.18
N SER A 26 -20.49 0.73 -0.91
CA SER A 26 -20.43 0.22 0.47
C SER A 26 -19.55 -1.01 0.58
N ILE A 27 -19.00 -1.22 1.78
CA ILE A 27 -18.26 -2.43 2.17
C ILE A 27 -18.91 -2.94 3.45
N THR A 28 -19.42 -4.18 3.41
CA THR A 28 -20.04 -4.85 4.55
C THR A 28 -19.24 -6.07 4.94
N LEU A 29 -18.90 -6.19 6.22
CA LEU A 29 -18.21 -7.35 6.76
C LEU A 29 -19.21 -8.29 7.45
N LEU A 30 -19.38 -9.49 6.90
CA LEU A 30 -20.23 -10.53 7.45
C LEU A 30 -19.38 -11.51 8.28
N LYS A 31 -19.67 -11.59 9.59
CA LYS A 31 -18.98 -12.50 10.53
C LYS A 31 -19.93 -13.51 11.15
N ASP A 32 -21.24 -13.33 10.98
CA ASP A 32 -22.25 -14.17 11.60
C ASP A 32 -22.42 -15.49 10.85
N ALA A 33 -22.63 -16.57 11.59
CA ALA A 33 -22.77 -17.91 11.03
C ALA A 33 -23.94 -18.03 10.03
N SER A 34 -25.06 -17.31 10.26
CA SER A 34 -26.20 -17.26 9.35
C SER A 34 -25.90 -16.58 8.02
N ALA A 35 -25.13 -15.48 8.05
CA ALA A 35 -24.72 -14.76 6.85
C ALA A 35 -23.64 -15.53 6.07
N THR A 36 -22.74 -16.21 6.78
CA THR A 36 -21.67 -17.02 6.16
C THR A 36 -22.20 -18.36 5.57
N ALA A 37 -23.34 -18.86 6.07
CA ALA A 37 -23.97 -20.08 5.56
C ALA A 37 -24.33 -20.01 4.06
N LEU A 38 -24.65 -18.83 3.53
CA LEU A 38 -24.93 -18.60 2.10
C LEU A 38 -23.72 -18.90 1.19
N TYR A 39 -22.51 -18.83 1.74
CA TYR A 39 -21.25 -18.99 0.98
C TYR A 39 -20.49 -20.27 1.35
N GLY A 40 -21.11 -21.11 2.22
CA GLY A 40 -20.57 -22.41 2.63
C GLY A 40 -19.24 -22.32 3.38
N SER A 41 -18.40 -23.35 3.29
CA SER A 41 -17.11 -23.44 4.00
C SER A 41 -16.13 -22.32 3.67
N ARG A 42 -16.24 -21.70 2.49
CA ARG A 42 -15.39 -20.56 2.09
C ARG A 42 -15.65 -19.28 2.91
N GLY A 43 -16.86 -19.16 3.49
CA GLY A 43 -17.22 -18.05 4.38
C GLY A 43 -16.75 -18.18 5.83
N ALA A 44 -16.10 -19.29 6.21
CA ALA A 44 -15.72 -19.58 7.61
C ALA A 44 -14.80 -18.53 8.27
N ASN A 45 -13.99 -17.82 7.46
CA ASN A 45 -13.12 -16.74 7.93
C ASN A 45 -13.73 -15.34 7.80
N GLY A 46 -15.06 -15.26 7.62
CA GLY A 46 -15.78 -14.02 7.35
C GLY A 46 -15.81 -13.67 5.85
N ILE A 47 -16.74 -12.81 5.49
CA ILE A 47 -16.98 -12.40 4.10
C ILE A 47 -17.00 -10.88 4.02
N VAL A 48 -16.27 -10.34 3.08
CA VAL A 48 -16.29 -8.91 2.74
C VAL A 48 -17.14 -8.73 1.50
N VAL A 49 -18.34 -8.17 1.67
CA VAL A 49 -19.24 -7.85 0.57
C VAL A 49 -19.03 -6.41 0.15
N ILE A 50 -18.73 -6.22 -1.11
CA ILE A 50 -18.48 -4.91 -1.73
C ILE A 50 -19.62 -4.65 -2.72
N THR A 51 -20.28 -3.51 -2.57
CA THR A 51 -21.31 -3.05 -3.51
C THR A 51 -20.73 -1.94 -4.36
N SER A 52 -20.84 -2.06 -5.67
CA SER A 52 -20.38 -1.01 -6.59
C SER A 52 -21.40 0.12 -6.70
N LYS A 53 -20.90 1.34 -6.89
CA LYS A 53 -21.70 2.55 -7.08
C LYS A 53 -22.41 2.52 -8.42
N ARG A 54 -23.73 2.49 -8.41
CA ARG A 54 -24.56 2.50 -9.61
C ARG A 54 -24.75 3.91 -10.15
N PRO A 55 -24.85 4.08 -11.50
CA PRO A 55 -25.25 5.35 -12.07
C PRO A 55 -26.72 5.64 -11.72
N GLU A 56 -27.01 6.88 -11.37
CA GLU A 56 -28.39 7.34 -11.19
C GLU A 56 -28.97 7.81 -12.52
N PRO A 57 -30.25 7.48 -12.79
CA PRO A 57 -30.95 8.04 -13.95
C PRO A 57 -30.94 9.57 -13.94
N GLY A 58 -30.83 10.20 -15.09
CA GLY A 58 -30.91 11.63 -15.20
C GLY A 58 -29.87 12.25 -16.14
N LYS A 59 -29.61 13.53 -15.94
CA LYS A 59 -28.67 14.32 -16.77
C LYS A 59 -27.25 13.79 -16.61
N LEU A 60 -26.45 13.97 -17.64
CA LEU A 60 -25.01 13.71 -17.61
C LEU A 60 -24.36 14.40 -16.40
N ARG A 61 -23.65 13.64 -15.60
CA ARG A 61 -22.83 14.14 -14.48
C ARG A 61 -21.37 13.82 -14.75
N VAL A 62 -20.53 14.78 -14.44
CA VAL A 62 -19.09 14.63 -14.51
C VAL A 62 -18.55 14.92 -13.12
N SER A 63 -17.84 13.95 -12.54
CA SER A 63 -17.20 14.08 -11.24
C SER A 63 -15.72 13.77 -11.34
N TYR A 64 -14.91 14.61 -10.70
CA TYR A 64 -13.47 14.43 -10.58
C TYR A 64 -13.07 14.42 -9.11
N ARG A 65 -12.22 13.47 -8.75
CA ARG A 65 -11.60 13.41 -7.43
C ARG A 65 -10.09 13.29 -7.55
N GLY A 66 -9.38 14.18 -6.87
CA GLY A 66 -7.94 14.15 -6.70
C GLY A 66 -7.59 13.92 -5.23
N THR A 67 -6.65 13.01 -4.95
CA THR A 67 -6.14 12.74 -3.60
C THR A 67 -4.63 12.69 -3.65
N VAL A 68 -3.97 13.30 -2.66
CA VAL A 68 -2.52 13.20 -2.46
C VAL A 68 -2.28 12.43 -1.17
N ASN A 69 -1.43 11.41 -1.23
CA ASN A 69 -1.01 10.60 -0.10
C ASN A 69 0.46 10.89 0.20
N ILE A 70 0.77 11.14 1.46
CA ILE A 70 2.13 11.36 1.94
C ILE A 70 2.41 10.30 3.00
N GLU A 71 3.44 9.49 2.77
CA GLU A 71 3.88 8.45 3.69
C GLU A 71 5.31 8.78 4.16
N ALA A 72 5.50 8.97 5.45
CA ALA A 72 6.81 9.21 6.03
C ALA A 72 7.20 8.07 6.97
N PRO A 73 8.49 7.65 6.99
CA PRO A 73 8.95 6.67 7.95
C PRO A 73 8.92 7.26 9.35
N ASP A 74 8.37 6.53 10.30
CA ASP A 74 8.41 6.86 11.72
C ASP A 74 9.53 6.09 12.42
N PHE A 75 10.52 6.81 12.92
CA PHE A 75 11.66 6.25 13.67
C PHE A 75 11.57 6.52 15.18
N SER A 76 10.48 7.09 15.66
CA SER A 76 10.34 7.52 17.06
C SER A 76 10.45 6.36 18.07
N SER A 77 10.09 5.14 17.65
CA SER A 77 10.20 3.94 18.48
C SER A 77 11.57 3.24 18.43
N TYR A 78 12.49 3.70 17.56
CA TYR A 78 13.81 3.11 17.39
C TYR A 78 14.84 3.91 18.17
N ASN A 79 15.25 3.42 19.35
CA ASN A 79 16.35 3.98 20.14
C ASN A 79 17.68 3.37 19.71
N LEU A 80 18.21 3.79 18.57
CA LEU A 80 19.53 3.37 18.12
C LEU A 80 20.60 4.30 18.68
N MET A 81 21.72 3.71 19.11
CA MET A 81 22.90 4.46 19.49
C MET A 81 23.44 5.26 18.31
N ASN A 82 23.85 6.49 18.55
CA ASN A 82 24.67 7.23 17.61
C ASN A 82 26.10 6.66 17.55
N ALA A 83 26.93 7.15 16.64
CA ALA A 83 28.28 6.62 16.45
C ALA A 83 29.17 6.78 17.71
N SER A 84 29.02 7.87 18.46
CA SER A 84 29.72 8.12 19.69
C SER A 84 29.32 7.17 20.81
N GLU A 85 27.99 6.99 21.01
CA GLU A 85 27.43 6.08 22.00
C GLU A 85 27.81 4.62 21.68
N LYS A 86 27.79 4.24 20.40
CA LYS A 86 28.19 2.90 19.97
C LYS A 86 29.67 2.63 20.24
N LEU A 87 30.55 3.58 19.94
CA LEU A 87 31.97 3.46 20.18
C LEU A 87 32.27 3.29 21.68
N GLU A 88 31.59 4.06 22.53
CA GLU A 88 31.71 3.96 23.99
C GLU A 88 31.16 2.63 24.52
N TYR A 89 30.02 2.18 24.01
CA TYR A 89 29.48 0.86 24.34
C TYR A 89 30.46 -0.27 23.98
N GLU A 90 31.03 -0.23 22.77
CA GLU A 90 32.02 -1.23 22.32
C GLU A 90 33.28 -1.20 23.21
N ARG A 91 33.73 -0.04 23.66
CA ARG A 91 34.84 0.11 24.60
C ARG A 91 34.52 -0.49 25.97
N LEU A 92 33.35 -0.19 26.54
CA LEU A 92 32.89 -0.71 27.82
C LEU A 92 32.65 -2.23 27.79
N ALA A 93 32.21 -2.74 26.64
CA ALA A 93 32.04 -4.17 26.41
C ALA A 93 33.37 -4.92 26.16
N ASN A 94 34.53 -4.26 26.29
CA ASN A 94 35.86 -4.81 26.05
C ASN A 94 36.07 -5.39 24.63
N LEU A 95 35.36 -4.92 23.62
CA LEU A 95 35.52 -5.39 22.25
C LEU A 95 36.87 -5.02 21.62
N TYR A 96 37.59 -4.08 22.22
CA TYR A 96 38.92 -3.64 21.81
C TYR A 96 40.02 -4.22 22.73
N HIS A 97 39.73 -5.27 23.47
CA HIS A 97 40.71 -5.92 24.36
C HIS A 97 41.03 -7.35 23.94
N SER A 98 42.29 -7.71 23.94
CA SER A 98 42.78 -9.07 23.69
C SER A 98 43.98 -9.39 24.56
N SER A 99 44.07 -10.65 25.01
CA SER A 99 45.24 -11.16 25.76
C SER A 99 46.46 -11.44 24.87
N TYR A 100 46.31 -11.36 23.54
CA TYR A 100 47.39 -11.57 22.56
C TYR A 100 47.91 -10.24 22.06
N ASN A 101 49.22 -9.96 22.25
CA ASN A 101 49.84 -8.67 21.93
C ASN A 101 49.60 -8.19 20.50
N ASP A 102 49.76 -9.06 19.49
CA ASP A 102 49.57 -8.71 18.09
C ASP A 102 48.11 -8.32 17.76
N THR A 103 47.17 -8.99 18.43
CA THR A 103 45.74 -8.72 18.28
C THR A 103 45.39 -7.43 19.04
N GLN A 104 45.95 -7.22 20.21
CA GLN A 104 45.73 -6.01 21.02
C GLN A 104 46.14 -4.74 20.23
N LEU A 105 47.32 -4.75 19.63
CA LEU A 105 47.79 -3.60 18.82
C LEU A 105 46.82 -3.28 17.67
N LYS A 106 46.32 -4.31 16.97
CA LYS A 106 45.34 -4.11 15.89
C LYS A 106 44.03 -3.54 16.40
N LEU A 107 43.54 -4.00 17.56
CA LEU A 107 42.29 -3.50 18.16
C LEU A 107 42.43 -2.07 18.64
N GLU A 108 43.58 -1.66 19.19
CA GLU A 108 43.86 -0.29 19.56
C GLU A 108 43.91 0.64 18.33
N GLN A 109 44.54 0.20 17.25
CA GLN A 109 44.56 0.92 15.99
C GLN A 109 43.13 1.12 15.45
N LEU A 110 42.33 0.04 15.48
CA LEU A 110 40.94 0.07 15.04
C LEU A 110 40.09 1.05 15.89
N TYR A 111 40.23 1.00 17.22
CA TYR A 111 39.54 1.93 18.12
C TYR A 111 39.91 3.38 17.82
N ASN A 112 41.21 3.66 17.70
CA ASN A 112 41.69 5.02 17.42
C ASN A 112 41.20 5.52 16.06
N GLN A 113 41.18 4.65 15.04
CA GLN A 113 40.62 5.01 13.74
C GLN A 113 39.14 5.37 13.82
N ARG A 114 38.33 4.51 14.48
CA ARG A 114 36.89 4.78 14.70
C ARG A 114 36.64 6.04 15.50
N LYS A 115 37.48 6.29 16.51
CA LYS A 115 37.40 7.51 17.32
C LYS A 115 37.64 8.76 16.47
N ILE A 116 38.67 8.76 15.61
CA ILE A 116 38.94 9.84 14.67
C ILE A 116 37.77 10.06 13.72
N ASP A 117 37.17 8.99 13.22
CA ASP A 117 36.03 9.08 12.29
C ASP A 117 34.80 9.70 13.00
N VAL A 118 34.51 9.31 14.24
CA VAL A 118 33.45 9.90 15.06
C VAL A 118 33.72 11.38 15.34
N GLU A 119 34.95 11.74 15.69
CA GLU A 119 35.35 13.13 15.95
C GLU A 119 35.26 14.01 14.68
N ARG A 120 35.43 13.40 13.50
CA ARG A 120 35.19 14.05 12.18
C ARG A 120 33.72 14.19 11.83
N GLY A 121 32.80 13.69 12.65
CA GLY A 121 31.37 13.79 12.45
C GLY A 121 30.77 12.66 11.64
N VAL A 122 31.45 11.52 11.52
CA VAL A 122 30.86 10.32 10.93
C VAL A 122 29.83 9.75 11.90
N ASP A 123 28.56 9.99 11.58
CA ASP A 123 27.39 9.47 12.33
C ASP A 123 26.30 9.07 11.34
N THR A 124 26.36 7.83 10.87
CA THR A 124 25.45 7.33 9.84
C THR A 124 24.27 6.62 10.48
N TYR A 125 23.10 7.24 10.41
CA TYR A 125 21.85 6.61 10.80
C TYR A 125 21.35 5.71 9.66
N TRP A 126 21.78 4.45 9.65
CA TRP A 126 21.57 3.50 8.57
C TRP A 126 20.10 3.25 8.22
N LEU A 127 19.18 3.33 9.21
CA LEU A 127 17.74 3.17 8.95
C LEU A 127 17.17 4.25 8.00
N LYS A 128 17.77 5.43 7.94
CA LYS A 128 17.35 6.49 7.01
C LYS A 128 17.85 6.27 5.57
N TYR A 129 18.83 5.40 5.40
CA TYR A 129 19.46 5.23 4.10
C TYR A 129 18.51 4.63 3.05
N PRO A 130 17.77 3.52 3.33
CA PRO A 130 16.89 2.89 2.36
C PRO A 130 15.55 3.60 2.19
N VAL A 131 15.22 4.58 3.02
CA VAL A 131 13.89 5.18 3.06
C VAL A 131 13.85 6.63 2.58
N ARG A 132 12.65 7.07 2.29
CA ARG A 132 12.30 8.46 1.91
C ARG A 132 10.86 8.75 2.33
N THR A 133 10.47 10.01 2.35
CA THR A 133 9.05 10.37 2.32
C THR A 133 8.49 10.03 0.94
N GLY A 134 7.51 9.14 0.89
CA GLY A 134 6.77 8.79 -0.30
C GLY A 134 5.64 9.79 -0.54
N VAL A 135 5.51 10.28 -1.77
CA VAL A 135 4.39 11.14 -2.19
C VAL A 135 3.68 10.44 -3.34
N GLY A 136 2.44 10.07 -3.10
CA GLY A 136 1.58 9.45 -4.09
C GLY A 136 0.42 10.37 -4.47
N SER A 137 -0.22 10.09 -5.60
CA SER A 137 -1.43 10.80 -6.02
C SER A 137 -2.42 9.84 -6.67
N ARG A 138 -3.70 10.10 -6.45
CA ARG A 138 -4.80 9.40 -7.14
C ARG A 138 -5.68 10.43 -7.81
N HIS A 139 -6.05 10.14 -9.06
CA HIS A 139 -6.95 10.93 -9.86
C HIS A 139 -8.03 10.01 -10.42
N SER A 140 -9.29 10.35 -10.22
CA SER A 140 -10.43 9.61 -10.75
C SER A 140 -11.41 10.58 -11.42
N LEU A 141 -11.77 10.27 -12.66
CA LEU A 141 -12.77 10.99 -13.45
C LEU A 141 -13.91 10.02 -13.74
N ARG A 142 -15.11 10.36 -13.29
CA ARG A 142 -16.32 9.59 -13.55
C ARG A 142 -17.31 10.44 -14.34
N ILE A 143 -17.85 9.83 -15.38
CA ILE A 143 -18.93 10.38 -16.20
C ILE A 143 -20.09 9.39 -16.11
N ASP A 144 -21.23 9.79 -15.60
CA ASP A 144 -22.39 8.94 -15.49
C ASP A 144 -23.69 9.69 -15.86
N GLY A 145 -24.69 8.91 -16.23
CA GLY A 145 -26.01 9.42 -16.59
C GLY A 145 -26.92 8.32 -17.07
N GLY A 146 -28.10 8.68 -17.52
CA GLY A 146 -29.07 7.73 -18.03
C GLY A 146 -30.42 8.34 -18.33
N ALA A 147 -31.27 7.51 -18.91
CA ALA A 147 -32.70 7.79 -19.14
C ALA A 147 -33.50 6.55 -18.72
N ASP A 148 -34.80 6.62 -18.76
CA ASP A 148 -35.77 5.67 -18.18
C ASP A 148 -35.38 4.18 -18.26
N HIS A 149 -34.72 3.76 -19.32
CA HIS A 149 -34.38 2.32 -19.53
C HIS A 149 -32.89 2.08 -19.66
N PHE A 150 -32.05 3.11 -19.74
CA PHE A 150 -30.61 2.97 -19.98
C PHE A 150 -29.80 3.86 -19.05
N ASN A 151 -28.94 3.23 -18.26
CA ASN A 151 -28.00 3.91 -17.39
C ASN A 151 -26.57 3.51 -17.74
N TYR A 152 -25.65 4.46 -17.68
CA TYR A 152 -24.24 4.23 -17.99
C TYR A 152 -23.33 5.00 -17.04
N ALA A 153 -22.14 4.45 -16.84
CA ALA A 153 -21.04 5.13 -16.18
C ALA A 153 -19.70 4.74 -16.82
N VAL A 154 -18.86 5.73 -17.03
CA VAL A 154 -17.46 5.55 -17.43
C VAL A 154 -16.59 6.15 -16.36
N THR A 155 -15.65 5.35 -15.83
CA THR A 155 -14.69 5.82 -14.83
C THR A 155 -13.28 5.58 -15.33
N LEU A 156 -12.45 6.62 -15.32
CA LEU A 156 -11.03 6.54 -15.60
C LEU A 156 -10.27 6.94 -14.34
N SER A 157 -9.34 6.12 -13.91
CA SER A 157 -8.53 6.43 -12.73
C SER A 157 -7.05 6.15 -12.96
N TYR A 158 -6.23 7.03 -12.39
CA TYR A 158 -4.80 6.89 -12.30
C TYR A 158 -4.37 6.98 -10.85
N ASN A 159 -3.65 5.98 -10.38
CA ASN A 159 -3.15 5.90 -9.02
C ASN A 159 -1.64 5.69 -9.05
N ASN A 160 -0.90 6.65 -8.51
CA ASN A 160 0.54 6.57 -8.28
C ASN A 160 0.77 6.45 -6.78
N ILE A 161 1.42 5.38 -6.35
CA ILE A 161 1.84 5.16 -4.97
C ILE A 161 3.36 5.16 -4.96
N ALA A 162 3.97 6.11 -4.25
CA ALA A 162 5.39 6.10 -3.96
C ALA A 162 5.59 5.58 -2.53
N GLY A 163 6.19 4.41 -2.41
CA GLY A 163 6.45 3.79 -1.11
C GLY A 163 7.54 4.49 -0.32
N VAL A 164 7.56 4.22 0.99
CA VAL A 164 8.57 4.71 1.95
C VAL A 164 9.97 4.20 1.61
N MET A 165 10.09 2.95 1.14
CA MET A 165 11.37 2.43 0.65
C MET A 165 11.75 3.08 -0.67
N LYS A 166 13.02 3.53 -0.81
CA LYS A 166 13.52 4.13 -2.06
C LYS A 166 13.31 3.18 -3.24
N GLN A 167 12.88 3.74 -4.37
CA GLN A 167 12.55 3.06 -5.62
C GLN A 167 11.31 2.16 -5.56
N SER A 168 10.67 1.97 -4.39
CA SER A 168 9.37 1.32 -4.32
C SER A 168 8.30 2.26 -4.88
N ALA A 169 7.59 1.81 -5.91
CA ALA A 169 6.50 2.55 -6.52
C ALA A 169 5.49 1.61 -7.20
N ARG A 170 4.23 2.01 -7.20
CA ARG A 170 3.17 1.32 -7.93
C ARG A 170 2.33 2.32 -8.69
N ASN A 171 2.19 2.10 -9.98
CA ASN A 171 1.35 2.89 -10.87
C ASN A 171 0.22 2.00 -11.38
N THR A 172 -1.01 2.45 -11.22
CA THR A 172 -2.19 1.77 -11.71
C THR A 172 -2.99 2.72 -12.57
N LEU A 173 -3.25 2.34 -13.82
CA LEU A 173 -4.19 3.00 -14.72
C LEU A 173 -5.38 2.07 -14.89
N SER A 174 -6.59 2.53 -14.58
CA SER A 174 -7.81 1.72 -14.69
C SER A 174 -8.88 2.44 -15.46
N GLY A 175 -9.62 1.68 -16.27
CA GLY A 175 -10.84 2.11 -16.94
C GLY A 175 -11.98 1.16 -16.56
N ASN A 176 -13.12 1.71 -16.18
CA ASN A 176 -14.34 0.97 -15.93
C ASN A 176 -15.45 1.51 -16.82
N LEU A 177 -16.19 0.60 -17.45
CA LEU A 177 -17.37 0.89 -18.26
C LEU A 177 -18.53 0.07 -17.69
N PHE A 178 -19.51 0.77 -17.16
CA PHE A 178 -20.75 0.18 -16.71
C PHE A 178 -21.90 0.62 -17.60
N PHE A 179 -22.78 -0.30 -17.97
CA PHE A 179 -24.07 0.03 -18.58
C PHE A 179 -25.14 -0.96 -18.13
N GLN A 180 -26.37 -0.46 -18.05
CA GLN A 180 -27.54 -1.20 -17.65
C GLN A 180 -28.69 -0.78 -18.56
N TYR A 181 -29.39 -1.77 -19.08
CA TYR A 181 -30.63 -1.60 -19.86
C TYR A 181 -31.75 -2.40 -19.21
N GLU A 182 -32.87 -1.75 -18.98
CA GLU A 182 -34.06 -2.38 -18.39
C GLU A 182 -35.25 -2.20 -19.34
N TYR A 183 -35.90 -3.31 -19.69
CA TYR A 183 -37.11 -3.31 -20.47
C TYR A 183 -38.10 -4.32 -19.92
N LYS A 184 -39.24 -3.86 -19.41
CA LYS A 184 -40.25 -4.68 -18.72
C LYS A 184 -39.59 -5.51 -17.60
N ASN A 185 -39.60 -6.84 -17.76
CA ASN A 185 -39.01 -7.78 -16.78
C ASN A 185 -37.55 -8.21 -17.13
N LEU A 186 -37.00 -7.65 -18.22
CA LEU A 186 -35.63 -7.94 -18.64
C LEU A 186 -34.68 -6.85 -18.14
N LYS A 187 -33.67 -7.26 -17.38
CA LYS A 187 -32.57 -6.41 -16.96
C LYS A 187 -31.27 -6.96 -17.55
N PHE A 188 -30.62 -6.18 -18.39
CA PHE A 188 -29.29 -6.45 -18.91
C PHE A 188 -28.28 -5.51 -18.27
N GLN A 189 -27.22 -6.04 -17.68
CA GLN A 189 -26.20 -5.27 -17.01
C GLN A 189 -24.82 -5.80 -17.41
N ASN A 190 -23.92 -4.88 -17.69
CA ASN A 190 -22.52 -5.19 -17.94
C ASN A 190 -21.61 -4.26 -17.15
N ASP A 191 -20.57 -4.82 -16.55
CA ASP A 191 -19.51 -4.09 -15.85
C ASP A 191 -18.17 -4.60 -16.40
N PHE A 192 -17.49 -3.76 -17.15
CA PHE A 192 -16.23 -4.07 -17.81
C PHE A 192 -15.11 -3.20 -17.22
N THR A 193 -14.10 -3.85 -16.64
CA THR A 193 -12.95 -3.16 -16.04
C THR A 193 -11.66 -3.64 -16.68
N VAL A 194 -10.82 -2.70 -17.08
CA VAL A 194 -9.44 -2.94 -17.53
C VAL A 194 -8.51 -2.19 -16.60
N SER A 195 -7.46 -2.87 -16.13
CA SER A 195 -6.43 -2.26 -15.27
C SER A 195 -5.04 -2.63 -15.77
N TYR A 196 -4.18 -1.62 -15.86
CA TYR A 196 -2.77 -1.78 -16.14
C TYR A 196 -1.95 -1.38 -14.89
N ASN A 197 -1.15 -2.32 -14.39
CA ASN A 197 -0.34 -2.13 -13.20
C ASN A 197 1.14 -2.23 -13.53
N LYS A 198 1.91 -1.23 -13.08
CA LYS A 198 3.37 -1.23 -13.14
C LYS A 198 3.93 -1.09 -11.72
N ASN A 199 4.64 -2.11 -11.26
CA ASN A 199 5.23 -2.15 -9.92
C ASN A 199 6.75 -2.12 -10.03
N ASN A 200 7.38 -1.30 -9.20
CA ASN A 200 8.82 -1.31 -8.96
C ASN A 200 9.04 -1.68 -7.50
N ASN A 201 9.83 -2.71 -7.24
CA ASN A 201 10.20 -3.09 -5.89
C ASN A 201 11.49 -2.37 -5.48
N SER A 202 11.61 -2.10 -4.19
CA SER A 202 12.83 -1.54 -3.64
C SER A 202 13.99 -2.55 -3.72
N PRO A 203 15.20 -2.14 -4.12
CA PRO A 203 16.38 -2.99 -4.04
C PRO A 203 16.81 -3.27 -2.59
N TYR A 204 16.26 -2.53 -1.63
CA TYR A 204 16.55 -2.69 -0.20
C TYR A 204 15.60 -3.67 0.51
N GLY A 205 14.72 -4.38 -0.22
CA GLY A 205 13.72 -5.26 0.39
C GLY A 205 12.55 -4.51 1.03
N SER A 206 11.88 -5.13 2.01
CA SER A 206 10.81 -4.51 2.79
C SER A 206 11.37 -3.81 4.02
N PHE A 207 10.66 -2.81 4.54
CA PHE A 207 11.07 -2.10 5.76
C PHE A 207 11.20 -3.01 6.98
N SER A 208 10.42 -4.10 7.03
CA SER A 208 10.47 -5.09 8.12
C SER A 208 11.67 -6.02 8.07
N GLU A 209 12.47 -6.00 7.01
CA GLU A 209 13.69 -6.82 6.87
C GLU A 209 14.97 -6.07 7.30
N TYR A 210 14.83 -4.80 7.69
CA TYR A 210 15.88 -3.96 8.26
C TYR A 210 15.74 -3.84 9.78
#